data_cbea7a22af19dade2dee5387bb57b1ed
#
_entry.id   cbea7a22af19dade2dee5387bb57b1ed
#
_cell.length_a   1.000
_cell.length_b   1.000
_cell.length_c   1.000
_cell.angle_alpha   90.00
_cell.angle_beta   90.00
_cell.angle_gamma   90.00
#
_symmetry.space_group_name_H-M   'P 1'
#
loop_
_entity.id
_entity.type
_entity.pdbx_description
1 polymer ?
#
loop_
_entity_poly.entity_id
_entity_poly.type
_entity_poly.pdbx_seq_one_letter_code
_entity_poly.pdbx_strand_id
1 'polypeptide(L)'
;EVITTPLTFVSTIHNLYNYGLKIKLVDINLKDFSLDPKILEKNISSKTKCVVVTHYGGIPANIEQIIKICKRKKIKIIEDATTAFGAKIGKQRVGSFNNSIAVFSFYANKIITTGEGGVVTLNDSKIAKKIRNLISCGIDKDPWQRTFAKKSWFYNVPTQGFKYNFTDLQASI
;
A
#
# COMPACT_ATOMS: atom_id res chain seq x y z
N GLU A 1 0.72 11.02 12.84
CA GLU A 1 0.99 11.80 11.62
C GLU A 1 1.49 10.88 10.51
N VAL A 2 0.97 11.11 9.29
CA VAL A 2 1.42 10.46 8.05
C VAL A 2 1.91 11.55 7.10
N ILE A 3 3.07 11.34 6.49
CA ILE A 3 3.61 12.25 5.47
C ILE A 3 3.30 11.68 4.08
N THR A 4 2.87 12.53 3.16
CA THR A 4 2.71 12.25 1.73
C THR A 4 2.93 13.51 0.90
N THR A 5 2.75 13.44 -0.42
CA THR A 5 2.87 14.60 -1.31
C THR A 5 1.49 15.16 -1.69
N PRO A 6 1.37 16.44 -2.08
CA PRO A 6 0.14 16.98 -2.64
C PRO A 6 -0.12 16.49 -4.08
N LEU A 7 0.91 16.04 -4.78
CA LEU A 7 0.80 15.51 -6.15
C LEU A 7 0.57 14.00 -6.10
N THR A 8 -0.68 13.61 -5.93
CA THR A 8 -1.13 12.21 -5.89
C THR A 8 -2.61 12.13 -6.24
N PHE A 9 -3.12 10.93 -6.47
CA PHE A 9 -4.55 10.74 -6.64
C PHE A 9 -5.27 10.93 -5.30
N VAL A 10 -6.44 11.54 -5.34
CA VAL A 10 -7.19 11.97 -4.15
C VAL A 10 -7.47 10.85 -3.14
N SER A 11 -7.66 9.60 -3.60
CA SER A 11 -7.93 8.47 -2.71
C SER A 11 -6.81 8.18 -1.71
N THR A 12 -5.55 8.47 -2.06
CA THR A 12 -4.41 8.34 -1.16
C THR A 12 -4.61 9.20 0.09
N ILE A 13 -5.10 10.44 -0.09
CA ILE A 13 -5.33 11.39 1.01
C ILE A 13 -6.65 11.08 1.72
N HIS A 14 -7.74 10.81 0.97
CA HIS A 14 -9.06 10.54 1.54
C HIS A 14 -9.05 9.34 2.48
N ASN A 15 -8.35 8.26 2.13
CA ASN A 15 -8.24 7.09 3.00
C ASN A 15 -7.56 7.44 4.33
N LEU A 16 -6.48 8.22 4.30
CA LEU A 16 -5.80 8.67 5.51
C LEU A 16 -6.71 9.54 6.38
N TYR A 17 -7.44 10.46 5.74
CA TYR A 17 -8.39 11.36 6.41
C TYR A 17 -9.53 10.59 7.07
N ASN A 18 -10.13 9.61 6.38
CA ASN A 18 -11.23 8.80 6.89
C ASN A 18 -10.86 7.99 8.13
N TYR A 19 -9.57 7.68 8.30
CA TYR A 19 -9.06 7.04 9.52
C TYR A 19 -8.65 8.04 10.62
N GLY A 20 -8.99 9.33 10.47
CA GLY A 20 -8.66 10.36 11.45
C GLY A 20 -7.16 10.64 11.58
N LEU A 21 -6.36 10.29 10.58
CA LEU A 21 -4.92 10.48 10.62
C LEU A 21 -4.55 11.93 10.32
N LYS A 22 -3.59 12.47 11.06
CA LYS A 22 -3.03 13.77 10.75
C LYS A 22 -2.12 13.65 9.53
N ILE A 23 -2.47 14.33 8.45
CA ILE A 23 -1.73 14.33 7.19
C ILE A 23 -0.81 15.54 7.16
N LYS A 24 0.46 15.32 6.82
CA LYS A 24 1.44 16.36 6.53
C LYS A 24 1.85 16.24 5.07
N LEU A 25 1.55 17.27 4.29
CA LEU A 25 1.97 17.35 2.90
C LEU A 25 3.39 17.88 2.82
N VAL A 26 4.22 17.21 2.04
CA VAL A 26 5.62 17.56 1.79
C VAL A 26 5.85 17.58 0.29
N ASP A 27 6.59 18.56 -0.17
CA ASP A 27 6.75 18.84 -1.58
C ASP A 27 7.52 17.75 -2.33
N ILE A 28 7.34 17.75 -3.64
CA ILE A 28 7.97 16.83 -4.59
C ILE A 28 9.28 17.41 -5.10
N ASN A 29 10.10 16.56 -5.71
CA ASN A 29 11.15 17.03 -6.61
C ASN A 29 10.65 17.06 -8.07
N LEU A 30 11.17 17.98 -8.86
CA LEU A 30 10.73 18.20 -10.24
C LEU A 30 11.32 17.20 -11.26
N LYS A 31 12.17 16.26 -10.84
CA LYS A 31 12.78 15.29 -11.75
C LYS A 31 11.89 14.07 -11.99
N ASP A 32 11.28 13.57 -10.92
CA ASP A 32 10.43 12.37 -10.94
C ASP A 32 9.03 12.61 -10.37
N PHE A 33 8.72 13.85 -10.00
CA PHE A 33 7.43 14.27 -9.44
C PHE A 33 7.03 13.49 -8.19
N SER A 34 7.97 12.87 -7.51
CA SER A 34 7.75 12.12 -6.28
C SER A 34 8.25 12.89 -5.05
N LEU A 35 7.94 12.37 -3.87
CA LEU A 35 8.37 12.91 -2.59
C LEU A 35 9.88 13.12 -2.54
N ASP A 36 10.33 14.37 -2.34
CA ASP A 36 11.76 14.69 -2.22
C ASP A 36 12.35 14.14 -0.91
N PRO A 37 13.33 13.22 -0.96
CA PRO A 37 13.91 12.65 0.25
C PRO A 37 14.57 13.67 1.19
N LYS A 38 15.14 14.75 0.64
CA LYS A 38 15.79 15.80 1.46
C LYS A 38 14.76 16.65 2.19
N ILE A 39 13.64 16.96 1.52
CA ILE A 39 12.54 17.70 2.11
C ILE A 39 11.82 16.78 3.12
N LEU A 40 11.60 15.51 2.79
CA LEU A 40 11.06 14.52 3.71
C LEU A 40 11.86 14.48 5.02
N GLU A 41 13.18 14.32 4.95
CA GLU A 41 14.02 14.18 6.15
C GLU A 41 13.90 15.37 7.11
N LYS A 42 13.81 16.59 6.57
CA LYS A 42 13.62 17.83 7.35
C LYS A 42 12.23 17.93 7.97
N ASN A 43 11.25 17.25 7.41
CA ASN A 43 9.85 17.34 7.81
C ASN A 43 9.39 16.23 8.76
N ILE A 44 10.18 15.20 8.97
CA ILE A 44 9.91 14.13 9.92
C ILE A 44 9.96 14.67 11.36
N SER A 45 8.94 14.36 12.14
CA SER A 45 8.85 14.68 13.57
C SER A 45 8.68 13.42 14.43
N SER A 46 8.68 13.57 15.75
CA SER A 46 8.37 12.47 16.68
C SER A 46 6.95 11.90 16.51
N LYS A 47 6.06 12.68 15.89
CA LYS A 47 4.67 12.30 15.60
C LYS A 47 4.55 11.47 14.32
N THR A 48 5.52 11.53 13.42
CA THR A 48 5.50 10.81 12.14
C THR A 48 5.62 9.30 12.35
N LYS A 49 4.62 8.55 11.89
CA LYS A 49 4.56 7.08 12.01
C LYS A 49 4.63 6.35 10.68
N CYS A 50 4.23 7.04 9.60
CA CYS A 50 4.19 6.47 8.26
C CYS A 50 4.50 7.54 7.21
N VAL A 51 5.08 7.10 6.11
CA VAL A 51 5.26 7.88 4.88
C VAL A 51 4.57 7.13 3.75
N VAL A 52 3.74 7.83 2.98
CA VAL A 52 3.15 7.30 1.74
C VAL A 52 3.90 7.90 0.56
N VAL A 53 4.51 7.06 -0.26
CA VAL A 53 5.35 7.46 -1.39
C VAL A 53 4.64 7.10 -2.68
N THR A 54 4.31 8.08 -3.49
CA THR A 54 3.70 7.88 -4.80
C THR A 54 4.76 7.73 -5.87
N HIS A 55 4.69 6.65 -6.67
CA HIS A 55 5.46 6.46 -7.90
C HIS A 55 4.68 7.12 -9.04
N TYR A 56 4.81 8.44 -9.16
CA TYR A 56 3.96 9.25 -10.02
C TYR A 56 4.13 8.93 -11.50
N GLY A 57 3.00 8.72 -12.21
CA GLY A 57 3.01 8.40 -13.64
C GLY A 57 3.79 7.13 -14.02
N GLY A 58 4.04 6.23 -13.07
CA GLY A 58 4.84 5.02 -13.29
C GLY A 58 6.35 5.22 -13.13
N ILE A 59 6.80 6.44 -12.86
CA ILE A 59 8.21 6.75 -12.59
C ILE A 59 8.52 6.36 -11.13
N PRO A 60 9.48 5.46 -10.89
CA PRO A 60 9.85 5.10 -9.53
C PRO A 60 10.40 6.30 -8.75
N ALA A 61 9.85 6.56 -7.57
CA ALA A 61 10.42 7.49 -6.62
C ALA A 61 11.82 7.04 -6.17
N ASN A 62 12.61 7.94 -5.58
CA ASN A 62 13.87 7.57 -4.94
C ASN A 62 13.63 6.80 -3.63
N ILE A 63 12.96 5.64 -3.78
CA ILE A 63 12.49 4.83 -2.66
C ILE A 63 13.63 4.30 -1.80
N GLU A 64 14.80 4.00 -2.37
CA GLU A 64 15.95 3.50 -1.62
C GLU A 64 16.45 4.52 -0.59
N GLN A 65 16.51 5.79 -0.97
CA GLN A 65 16.89 6.86 -0.06
C GLN A 65 15.83 7.10 0.99
N ILE A 66 14.54 7.05 0.61
CA ILE A 66 13.42 7.17 1.54
C ILE A 66 13.43 6.02 2.55
N ILE A 67 13.68 4.78 2.11
CA ILE A 67 13.82 3.62 3.00
C ILE A 67 14.96 3.83 4.01
N LYS A 68 16.12 4.30 3.56
CA LYS A 68 17.26 4.59 4.46
C LYS A 68 16.89 5.61 5.55
N ILE A 69 16.20 6.69 5.16
CA ILE A 69 15.74 7.73 6.10
C ILE A 69 14.71 7.14 7.10
N CYS A 70 13.67 6.48 6.60
CA CYS A 70 12.59 5.94 7.41
C CYS A 70 13.07 4.83 8.36
N LYS A 71 13.99 3.96 7.91
CA LYS A 71 14.56 2.89 8.74
C LYS A 71 15.29 3.45 9.96
N ARG A 72 16.12 4.49 9.79
CA ARG A 72 16.81 5.16 10.90
C ARG A 72 15.86 5.72 11.95
N LYS A 73 14.69 6.16 11.52
CA LYS A 73 13.66 6.79 12.37
C LYS A 73 12.51 5.84 12.75
N LYS A 74 12.60 4.55 12.40
CA LYS A 74 11.59 3.52 12.67
C LYS A 74 10.20 3.86 12.12
N ILE A 75 10.13 4.53 10.98
CA ILE A 75 8.92 4.95 10.28
C ILE A 75 8.52 3.90 9.25
N LYS A 76 7.22 3.60 9.15
CA LYS A 76 6.67 2.67 8.15
C LYS A 76 6.55 3.35 6.79
N ILE A 77 6.61 2.56 5.72
CA ILE A 77 6.48 3.06 4.35
C ILE A 77 5.36 2.31 3.65
N ILE A 78 4.51 3.08 2.96
CA ILE A 78 3.55 2.57 1.99
C ILE A 78 3.94 3.16 0.63
N GLU A 79 4.12 2.29 -0.36
CA GLU A 79 4.33 2.69 -1.75
C GLU A 79 2.96 2.74 -2.45
N ASP A 80 2.53 3.91 -2.87
CA ASP A 80 1.45 4.05 -3.84
C ASP A 80 2.04 3.78 -5.23
N ALA A 81 1.96 2.52 -5.63
CA ALA A 81 2.47 2.00 -6.89
C ALA A 81 1.36 1.78 -7.92
N THR A 82 0.21 2.44 -7.74
CA THR A 82 -1.02 2.24 -8.54
C THR A 82 -0.84 2.51 -10.03
N THR A 83 0.22 3.21 -10.43
CA THR A 83 0.58 3.47 -11.84
C THR A 83 1.95 2.88 -12.22
N ALA A 84 2.62 2.17 -11.31
CA ALA A 84 4.01 1.73 -11.47
C ALA A 84 4.18 0.20 -11.56
N PHE A 85 3.14 -0.51 -12.04
CA PHE A 85 3.22 -1.95 -12.20
C PHE A 85 4.34 -2.33 -13.19
N GLY A 86 5.27 -3.21 -12.77
CA GLY A 86 6.40 -3.63 -13.58
C GLY A 86 7.61 -2.67 -13.59
N ALA A 87 7.48 -1.46 -13.06
CA ALA A 87 8.58 -0.49 -12.98
C ALA A 87 9.73 -1.01 -12.10
N LYS A 88 10.96 -0.56 -12.39
CA LYS A 88 12.18 -1.03 -11.72
C LYS A 88 13.11 0.12 -11.37
N ILE A 89 13.90 -0.07 -10.31
CA ILE A 89 15.10 0.71 -10.00
C ILE A 89 16.27 -0.29 -10.07
N GLY A 90 17.14 -0.12 -11.06
CA GLY A 90 18.15 -1.13 -11.35
C GLY A 90 17.53 -2.50 -11.63
N LYS A 91 17.89 -3.51 -10.85
CA LYS A 91 17.33 -4.86 -10.97
C LYS A 91 16.10 -5.09 -10.09
N GLN A 92 15.78 -4.20 -9.17
CA GLN A 92 14.72 -4.37 -8.18
C GLN A 92 13.41 -3.75 -8.67
N ARG A 93 12.31 -4.51 -8.58
CA ARG A 93 10.98 -4.04 -8.98
C ARG A 93 10.35 -3.18 -7.89
N VAL A 94 9.58 -2.17 -8.28
CA VAL A 94 8.68 -1.45 -7.38
C VAL A 94 7.78 -2.46 -6.69
N GLY A 95 7.56 -2.28 -5.38
CA GLY A 95 6.77 -3.19 -4.56
C GLY A 95 7.49 -4.45 -4.08
N SER A 96 8.80 -4.61 -4.39
CA SER A 96 9.61 -5.72 -3.87
C SER A 96 10.65 -5.27 -2.83
N PHE A 97 10.62 -4.01 -2.41
CA PHE A 97 11.57 -3.49 -1.45
C PHE A 97 11.27 -4.00 -0.04
N ASN A 98 12.33 -4.34 0.69
CA ASN A 98 12.20 -4.67 2.10
C ASN A 98 11.87 -3.40 2.90
N ASN A 99 11.03 -3.55 3.93
CA ASN A 99 10.56 -2.50 4.83
C ASN A 99 9.50 -1.54 4.25
N SER A 100 8.90 -1.86 3.11
CA SER A 100 7.72 -1.17 2.59
C SER A 100 6.57 -2.14 2.32
N ILE A 101 5.39 -1.56 2.17
CA ILE A 101 4.18 -2.22 1.70
C ILE A 101 3.79 -1.47 0.43
N ALA A 102 3.62 -2.16 -0.68
CA ALA A 102 3.20 -1.50 -1.92
C ALA A 102 1.78 -1.89 -2.30
N VAL A 103 1.07 -0.92 -2.89
CA VAL A 103 -0.30 -1.06 -3.37
C VAL A 103 -0.32 -0.81 -4.86
N PHE A 104 -0.86 -1.75 -5.62
CA PHE A 104 -1.09 -1.65 -7.06
C PHE A 104 -2.58 -1.64 -7.36
N SER A 105 -2.96 -0.95 -8.41
CA SER A 105 -4.35 -0.88 -8.88
C SER A 105 -4.51 -1.65 -10.19
N PHE A 106 -5.63 -2.34 -10.32
CA PHE A 106 -6.10 -2.98 -11.55
C PHE A 106 -7.39 -2.33 -12.07
N TYR A 107 -7.57 -1.06 -11.75
CA TYR A 107 -8.64 -0.23 -12.32
C TYR A 107 -8.53 -0.15 -13.85
N ALA A 108 -9.64 0.16 -14.52
CA ALA A 108 -9.80 0.10 -15.97
C ALA A 108 -8.72 0.83 -16.80
N ASN A 109 -8.13 1.92 -16.28
CA ASN A 109 -7.12 2.72 -17.00
C ASN A 109 -5.67 2.37 -16.63
N LYS A 110 -5.42 1.27 -15.91
CA LYS A 110 -4.08 0.87 -15.48
C LYS A 110 -3.37 0.01 -16.54
N ILE A 111 -2.06 -0.19 -16.36
CA ILE A 111 -1.20 -0.98 -17.27
C ILE A 111 -1.73 -2.40 -17.44
N ILE A 112 -2.18 -3.03 -16.36
CA ILE A 112 -3.01 -4.24 -16.37
C ILE A 112 -4.30 -3.92 -15.63
N THR A 113 -5.41 -4.47 -16.12
CA THR A 113 -6.72 -4.22 -15.54
C THR A 113 -7.55 -5.48 -15.44
N THR A 114 -8.38 -5.53 -14.41
CA THR A 114 -9.46 -6.51 -14.23
C THR A 114 -10.81 -5.77 -14.08
N GLY A 115 -10.92 -4.57 -14.69
CA GLY A 115 -12.04 -3.63 -14.51
C GLY A 115 -11.93 -2.88 -13.20
N GLU A 116 -12.04 -3.58 -12.10
CA GLU A 116 -11.76 -3.14 -10.74
C GLU A 116 -10.86 -4.17 -10.06
N GLY A 117 -10.00 -3.73 -9.17
CA GLY A 117 -9.13 -4.62 -8.42
C GLY A 117 -7.84 -3.97 -7.97
N GLY A 118 -7.03 -4.75 -7.26
CA GLY A 118 -5.72 -4.33 -6.81
C GLY A 118 -5.00 -5.43 -6.04
N VAL A 119 -3.72 -5.21 -5.82
CA VAL A 119 -2.87 -6.11 -5.05
C VAL A 119 -1.98 -5.35 -4.10
N VAL A 120 -1.74 -5.95 -2.95
CA VAL A 120 -0.78 -5.47 -1.95
C VAL A 120 0.40 -6.43 -1.89
N THR A 121 1.60 -5.90 -2.01
CA THR A 121 2.84 -6.68 -1.88
C THR A 121 3.59 -6.28 -0.62
N LEU A 122 4.08 -7.25 0.14
CA LEU A 122 4.81 -7.05 1.39
C LEU A 122 5.55 -8.32 1.79
N ASN A 123 6.55 -8.18 2.68
CA ASN A 123 7.37 -9.29 3.18
C ASN A 123 7.02 -9.74 4.61
N ASP A 124 6.06 -9.08 5.29
CA ASP A 124 5.64 -9.43 6.64
C ASP A 124 4.39 -10.33 6.61
N SER A 125 4.57 -11.60 6.92
CA SER A 125 3.49 -12.61 6.91
C SER A 125 2.36 -12.31 7.91
N LYS A 126 2.67 -11.66 9.04
CA LYS A 126 1.66 -11.29 10.05
C LYS A 126 0.77 -10.17 9.51
N ILE A 127 1.36 -9.17 8.88
CA ILE A 127 0.61 -8.09 8.23
C ILE A 127 -0.19 -8.65 7.04
N ALA A 128 0.39 -9.53 6.22
CA ALA A 128 -0.31 -10.19 5.13
C ALA A 128 -1.56 -10.94 5.60
N LYS A 129 -1.45 -11.71 6.69
CA LYS A 129 -2.60 -12.39 7.30
C LYS A 129 -3.67 -11.40 7.76
N LYS A 130 -3.26 -10.30 8.42
CA LYS A 130 -4.19 -9.26 8.86
C LYS A 130 -4.92 -8.62 7.70
N ILE A 131 -4.21 -8.31 6.60
CA ILE A 131 -4.82 -7.74 5.39
C ILE A 131 -5.84 -8.71 4.78
N ARG A 132 -5.52 -10.01 4.67
CA ARG A 132 -6.47 -11.03 4.17
C ARG A 132 -7.75 -11.08 5.00
N ASN A 133 -7.65 -11.00 6.31
CA ASN A 133 -8.83 -10.94 7.17
C ASN A 133 -9.63 -9.64 6.91
N LEU A 134 -8.96 -8.51 6.84
CA LEU A 134 -9.61 -7.20 6.64
C LEU A 134 -10.36 -7.11 5.31
N ILE A 135 -9.81 -7.62 4.20
CA ILE A 135 -10.49 -7.60 2.89
C ILE A 135 -11.67 -8.57 2.80
N SER A 136 -11.79 -9.49 3.77
CA SER A 136 -12.84 -10.50 3.85
C SER A 136 -13.72 -10.29 5.08
N CYS A 137 -14.23 -9.09 5.26
CA CYS A 137 -15.16 -8.69 6.35
C CYS A 137 -14.57 -8.90 7.77
N GLY A 138 -13.27 -8.99 7.93
CA GLY A 138 -12.62 -9.26 9.23
C GLY A 138 -12.66 -10.72 9.68
N ILE A 139 -13.07 -11.64 8.81
CA ILE A 139 -13.19 -13.08 9.10
C ILE A 139 -11.78 -13.70 9.22
N ASP A 140 -11.59 -14.54 10.24
CA ASP A 140 -10.31 -15.17 10.57
C ASP A 140 -9.93 -16.40 9.70
N LYS A 141 -10.90 -16.96 8.98
CA LYS A 141 -10.73 -18.10 8.08
C LYS A 141 -11.06 -17.72 6.65
N ASP A 142 -10.15 -17.98 5.72
CA ASP A 142 -10.43 -17.79 4.31
C ASP A 142 -11.48 -18.81 3.78
N PRO A 143 -12.10 -18.57 2.60
CA PRO A 143 -13.12 -19.44 2.05
C PRO A 143 -12.67 -20.89 1.87
N TRP A 144 -11.41 -21.12 1.43
CA TRP A 144 -10.86 -22.45 1.23
C TRP A 144 -10.73 -23.20 2.55
N GLN A 145 -10.19 -22.57 3.59
CA GLN A 145 -10.09 -23.16 4.92
C GLN A 145 -11.48 -23.54 5.48
N ARG A 146 -12.51 -22.73 5.17
CA ARG A 146 -13.87 -23.03 5.60
C ARG A 146 -14.47 -24.21 4.83
N THR A 147 -14.25 -24.26 3.50
CA THR A 147 -14.80 -25.34 2.66
C THR A 147 -14.33 -26.72 3.11
N PHE A 148 -13.08 -26.86 3.52
CA PHE A 148 -12.53 -28.14 3.95
C PHE A 148 -12.56 -28.38 5.47
N ALA A 149 -13.11 -27.44 6.24
CA ALA A 149 -13.24 -27.62 7.69
C ALA A 149 -14.40 -28.53 8.07
N LYS A 150 -14.24 -29.37 9.13
CA LYS A 150 -15.34 -30.20 9.68
C LYS A 150 -16.60 -29.40 10.02
N LYS A 151 -16.45 -28.11 10.40
CA LYS A 151 -17.53 -27.14 10.66
C LYS A 151 -17.33 -25.96 9.74
N SER A 152 -17.72 -26.08 8.48
CA SER A 152 -17.54 -25.06 7.41
C SER A 152 -18.25 -23.73 7.71
N TRP A 153 -19.35 -23.80 8.47
CA TRP A 153 -20.14 -22.65 8.88
C TRP A 153 -19.55 -21.85 10.05
N PHE A 154 -18.58 -22.42 10.80
CA PHE A 154 -18.03 -21.77 12.00
C PHE A 154 -16.77 -20.95 11.66
N TYR A 155 -16.83 -19.66 11.95
CA TYR A 155 -15.73 -18.71 11.85
C TYR A 155 -15.87 -17.63 12.92
N ASN A 156 -14.79 -16.93 13.23
CA ASN A 156 -14.81 -15.75 14.10
C ASN A 156 -14.62 -14.47 13.26
N VAL A 157 -15.08 -13.36 13.82
CA VAL A 157 -14.87 -12.02 13.27
C VAL A 157 -14.11 -11.17 14.30
N PRO A 158 -12.78 -11.36 14.43
CA PRO A 158 -11.97 -10.72 15.47
C PRO A 158 -11.82 -9.21 15.27
N THR A 159 -12.11 -8.69 14.09
CA THR A 159 -12.00 -7.27 13.78
C THR A 159 -13.02 -6.85 12.75
N GLN A 160 -13.40 -5.58 12.75
CA GLN A 160 -14.14 -5.00 11.65
C GLN A 160 -13.29 -4.99 10.38
N GLY A 161 -13.86 -5.41 9.27
CA GLY A 161 -13.20 -5.45 7.97
C GLY A 161 -14.11 -4.94 6.85
N PHE A 162 -13.67 -5.17 5.61
CA PHE A 162 -14.31 -4.71 4.38
C PHE A 162 -14.62 -5.89 3.47
N LYS A 163 -15.55 -5.71 2.56
CA LYS A 163 -15.81 -6.66 1.47
C LYS A 163 -15.02 -6.25 0.24
N TYR A 164 -13.71 -6.51 0.26
CA TYR A 164 -12.74 -6.11 -0.78
C TYR A 164 -12.03 -7.33 -1.41
N ASN A 165 -12.60 -8.51 -1.26
CA ASN A 165 -12.01 -9.72 -1.85
C ASN A 165 -12.04 -9.65 -3.39
N PHE A 166 -10.98 -10.10 -4.00
CA PHE A 166 -10.86 -10.32 -5.43
C PHE A 166 -11.71 -11.55 -5.83
N THR A 167 -12.35 -11.51 -6.97
CA THR A 167 -13.12 -12.66 -7.47
C THR A 167 -12.25 -13.57 -8.32
N ASP A 168 -12.63 -14.86 -8.43
CA ASP A 168 -11.92 -15.81 -9.28
C ASP A 168 -12.00 -15.42 -10.77
N LEU A 169 -13.09 -14.79 -11.18
CA LEU A 169 -13.24 -14.22 -12.53
C LEU A 169 -12.19 -13.14 -12.80
N GLN A 170 -12.04 -12.20 -11.88
CA GLN A 170 -11.02 -11.16 -11.99
C GLN A 170 -9.59 -11.73 -11.94
N ALA A 171 -9.37 -12.78 -11.13
CA ALA A 171 -8.08 -13.40 -10.99
C ALA A 171 -7.67 -14.24 -12.20
N SER A 172 -8.61 -14.60 -13.07
CA SER A 172 -8.37 -15.39 -14.31
C SER A 172 -7.99 -14.52 -15.51
N ILE A 173 -8.13 -13.21 -15.42
CA ILE A 173 -7.71 -12.23 -16.43
C ILE A 173 -6.22 -11.90 -16.28
#